data_48a25ff2c9d424ff0daddba07508a017
#
_entry.id   48a25ff2c9d424ff0daddba07508a017
#
_cell.length_a   1.000
_cell.length_b   1.000
_cell.length_c   1.000
_cell.angle_alpha   90.00
_cell.angle_beta   90.00
_cell.angle_gamma   90.00
#
_symmetry.space_group_name_H-M   'P 1'
#
loop_
_entity.id
_entity.type
_entity.pdbx_description
1 polymer ?
#
loop_
_entity_poly.entity_id
_entity_poly.type
_entity_poly.pdbx_seq_one_letter_code
_entity_poly.pdbx_strand_id
1 'polypeptide(L)'
;MKKLFTSLPILLIYAFSLFGCGTSGEKIASISIIYSVMAICSLLLLIGYCSVVRKKEPWFLLLFISVLIVNTGYAILAVSKTLTGALWANRISYFGSVFLPLSMLMIILDVCKIKYRKIVPSILLTISILVFLVAASPGILDIYYKEVSLEITNGVSSLRKVYGPWHLSYYFYLFGYFGTMIATIFYSASKKRLESAAHVAILAVAVFVNIGVWFIEQFVHINFEILSVSYIMSELFLLSLHFMVQESIHQKELLESAHAIAEEKSIQLQELEAEKNSNSLLQFDAASLERLQRFSDGVEALTPTERIIYDYYLEKKSTKEILALLNIKENTLKFHNKNIYGKLDVSSRKELLAVAKELTHSK
;
A
#
# COMPACT_ATOMS: atom_id res chain seq x y z
N MET A 1 3.42 16.44 -4.67
CA MET A 1 3.99 15.89 -5.90
C MET A 1 3.23 14.64 -6.40
N LYS A 2 2.88 13.64 -5.55
CA LYS A 2 2.11 12.43 -5.98
C LYS A 2 0.78 12.80 -6.68
N LYS A 3 0.00 13.74 -6.17
CA LYS A 3 -1.25 14.22 -6.79
C LYS A 3 -1.05 14.86 -8.17
N LEU A 4 0.12 15.45 -8.44
CA LEU A 4 0.44 16.04 -9.74
C LEU A 4 0.61 14.95 -10.81
N PHE A 5 1.27 13.83 -10.48
CA PHE A 5 1.46 12.70 -11.41
C PHE A 5 0.15 11.94 -11.70
N THR A 6 -0.77 11.85 -10.75
CA THR A 6 -2.09 11.23 -10.99
C THR A 6 -3.03 12.10 -11.82
N SER A 7 -2.85 13.44 -11.81
CA SER A 7 -3.61 14.38 -12.65
C SER A 7 -2.97 14.67 -14.01
N LEU A 8 -1.70 14.33 -14.20
CA LEU A 8 -0.95 14.58 -15.43
C LEU A 8 -1.57 13.89 -16.68
N PRO A 9 -2.05 12.63 -16.63
CA PRO A 9 -2.75 12.00 -17.74
C PRO A 9 -4.01 12.77 -18.17
N ILE A 10 -4.76 13.28 -17.21
CA ILE A 10 -5.99 14.06 -17.47
C ILE A 10 -5.63 15.41 -18.10
N LEU A 11 -4.59 16.06 -17.61
CA LEU A 11 -4.08 17.32 -18.17
C LEU A 11 -3.54 17.16 -19.60
N LEU A 12 -2.88 16.04 -19.92
CA LEU A 12 -2.41 15.73 -21.27
C LEU A 12 -3.58 15.45 -22.23
N ILE A 13 -4.59 14.69 -21.79
CA ILE A 13 -5.81 14.48 -22.58
C ILE A 13 -6.50 15.82 -22.88
N TYR A 14 -6.55 16.72 -21.89
CA TYR A 14 -7.14 18.04 -22.05
C TYR A 14 -6.32 18.93 -23.00
N ALA A 15 -4.98 18.90 -22.89
CA ALA A 15 -4.09 19.59 -23.82
C ALA A 15 -4.26 19.07 -25.25
N PHE A 16 -4.38 17.74 -25.45
CA PHE A 16 -4.66 17.15 -26.78
C PHE A 16 -6.01 17.57 -27.37
N SER A 17 -7.05 17.69 -26.56
CA SER A 17 -8.37 18.14 -27.04
C SER A 17 -8.35 19.60 -27.53
N LEU A 18 -7.45 20.43 -26.98
CA LEU A 18 -7.29 21.82 -27.39
C LEU A 18 -6.52 21.98 -28.73
N PHE A 19 -5.61 21.04 -29.05
CA PHE A 19 -4.86 21.07 -30.32
C PHE A 19 -5.65 20.52 -31.53
N GLY A 20 -6.80 19.85 -31.31
CA GLY A 20 -7.61 19.25 -32.37
C GLY A 20 -8.50 20.19 -33.18
N CYS A 21 -8.53 21.52 -32.90
CA CYS A 21 -9.51 22.46 -33.41
C CYS A 21 -8.90 23.58 -34.27
N GLY A 22 -8.06 23.27 -35.29
CA GLY A 22 -7.47 24.25 -36.21
C GLY A 22 -7.99 24.15 -37.65
N THR A 23 -8.02 25.27 -38.38
CA THR A 23 -8.42 25.35 -39.80
C THR A 23 -7.34 24.77 -40.73
N SER A 24 -7.71 24.39 -41.96
CA SER A 24 -6.92 23.51 -42.86
C SER A 24 -5.49 23.98 -43.21
N GLY A 25 -5.14 25.24 -43.08
CA GLY A 25 -3.79 25.77 -43.34
C GLY A 25 -2.84 25.74 -42.14
N GLU A 26 -3.40 25.77 -40.91
CA GLU A 26 -2.66 25.65 -39.63
C GLU A 26 -2.37 24.21 -39.26
N LYS A 27 -3.15 23.24 -39.80
CA LYS A 27 -3.02 21.79 -39.50
C LYS A 27 -1.63 21.22 -39.87
N ILE A 28 -0.91 21.85 -40.76
CA ILE A 28 0.31 21.33 -41.37
C ILE A 28 1.53 21.62 -40.50
N ALA A 29 1.62 22.84 -39.99
CA ALA A 29 2.61 23.19 -38.96
C ALA A 29 2.39 22.36 -37.67
N SER A 30 1.16 21.90 -37.45
CA SER A 30 0.73 21.15 -36.28
C SER A 30 1.38 19.77 -36.15
N ILE A 31 1.56 18.98 -37.23
CA ILE A 31 2.02 17.58 -37.14
C ILE A 31 3.49 17.51 -36.69
N SER A 32 4.38 18.30 -37.30
CA SER A 32 5.79 18.38 -36.91
C SER A 32 5.96 18.89 -35.48
N ILE A 33 5.10 19.86 -35.09
CA ILE A 33 5.05 20.37 -33.70
C ILE A 33 4.63 19.29 -32.72
N ILE A 34 3.62 18.46 -33.06
CA ILE A 34 3.15 17.40 -32.21
C ILE A 34 4.28 16.42 -31.87
N TYR A 35 5.03 15.93 -32.85
CA TYR A 35 6.16 15.03 -32.63
C TYR A 35 7.24 15.67 -31.73
N SER A 36 7.53 16.95 -31.96
CA SER A 36 8.50 17.69 -31.14
C SER A 36 8.01 17.84 -29.70
N VAL A 37 6.72 18.13 -29.50
CA VAL A 37 6.09 18.21 -28.18
C VAL A 37 6.11 16.82 -27.48
N MET A 38 5.83 15.73 -28.20
CA MET A 38 5.89 14.37 -27.65
C MET A 38 7.32 14.01 -27.22
N ALA A 39 8.34 14.36 -28.01
CA ALA A 39 9.74 14.13 -27.62
C ALA A 39 10.12 14.93 -26.36
N ILE A 40 9.67 16.17 -26.25
CA ILE A 40 9.90 17.00 -25.05
C ILE A 40 9.14 16.41 -23.85
N CYS A 41 7.89 16.02 -24.00
CA CYS A 41 7.11 15.38 -22.93
C CYS A 41 7.78 14.10 -22.44
N SER A 42 8.26 13.23 -23.35
CA SER A 42 9.00 12.00 -22.99
C SER A 42 10.28 12.32 -22.20
N LEU A 43 11.01 13.36 -22.60
CA LEU A 43 12.20 13.80 -21.88
C LEU A 43 11.86 14.30 -20.47
N LEU A 44 10.81 15.12 -20.34
CA LEU A 44 10.35 15.63 -19.05
C LEU A 44 9.87 14.50 -18.12
N LEU A 45 9.19 13.49 -18.68
CA LEU A 45 8.77 12.31 -17.92
C LEU A 45 9.96 11.48 -17.43
N LEU A 46 10.96 11.25 -18.29
CA LEU A 46 12.20 10.58 -17.90
C LEU A 46 12.94 11.34 -16.78
N ILE A 47 13.09 12.67 -16.91
CA ILE A 47 13.71 13.50 -15.87
C ILE A 47 12.87 13.45 -14.58
N GLY A 48 11.56 13.57 -14.69
CA GLY A 48 10.63 13.48 -13.58
C GLY A 48 10.73 12.15 -12.84
N TYR A 49 10.74 11.03 -13.59
CA TYR A 49 10.93 9.68 -13.02
C TYR A 49 12.27 9.59 -12.27
N CYS A 50 13.36 10.03 -12.92
CA CYS A 50 14.69 9.99 -12.32
C CYS A 50 14.84 10.86 -11.06
N SER A 51 14.08 11.96 -10.97
CA SER A 51 14.14 12.91 -9.85
C SER A 51 13.24 12.49 -8.67
N VAL A 52 12.07 11.92 -8.95
CA VAL A 52 11.05 11.60 -7.94
C VAL A 52 11.23 10.20 -7.36
N VAL A 53 11.57 9.23 -8.20
CA VAL A 53 11.70 7.83 -7.77
C VAL A 53 13.12 7.56 -7.24
N ARG A 54 13.23 7.34 -5.92
CA ARG A 54 14.53 7.07 -5.27
C ARG A 54 15.12 5.73 -5.72
N LYS A 55 14.33 4.65 -5.66
CA LYS A 55 14.74 3.31 -6.12
C LYS A 55 14.25 3.11 -7.54
N LYS A 56 15.14 3.31 -8.50
CA LYS A 56 14.81 3.20 -9.92
C LYS A 56 14.67 1.74 -10.33
N GLU A 57 13.54 1.40 -10.92
CA GLU A 57 13.30 0.09 -11.51
C GLU A 57 13.86 0.06 -12.95
N PRO A 58 14.74 -0.89 -13.31
CA PRO A 58 15.42 -0.88 -14.60
C PRO A 58 14.46 -0.98 -15.80
N TRP A 59 13.33 -1.66 -15.64
CA TRP A 59 12.35 -1.81 -16.72
C TRP A 59 11.56 -0.52 -16.97
N PHE A 60 11.26 0.25 -15.92
CA PHE A 60 10.69 1.60 -16.10
C PHE A 60 11.68 2.53 -16.78
N LEU A 61 12.97 2.49 -16.39
CA LEU A 61 13.99 3.29 -17.02
C LEU A 61 14.13 2.94 -18.51
N LEU A 62 14.12 1.64 -18.84
CA LEU A 62 14.13 1.18 -20.24
C LEU A 62 12.89 1.66 -21.00
N LEU A 63 11.70 1.64 -20.39
CA LEU A 63 10.46 2.14 -20.97
C LEU A 63 10.59 3.62 -21.34
N PHE A 64 10.96 4.47 -20.36
CA PHE A 64 11.07 5.92 -20.56
C PHE A 64 12.12 6.28 -21.61
N ILE A 65 13.27 5.62 -21.60
CA ILE A 65 14.31 5.81 -22.62
C ILE A 65 13.79 5.38 -24.00
N SER A 66 13.09 4.26 -24.08
CA SER A 66 12.55 3.74 -25.35
C SER A 66 11.51 4.69 -25.94
N VAL A 67 10.58 5.21 -25.14
CA VAL A 67 9.56 6.19 -25.59
C VAL A 67 10.23 7.48 -26.07
N LEU A 68 11.23 7.99 -25.34
CA LEU A 68 11.99 9.16 -25.75
C LEU A 68 12.69 8.94 -27.11
N ILE A 69 13.33 7.79 -27.31
CA ILE A 69 14.02 7.44 -28.56
C ILE A 69 13.01 7.36 -29.72
N VAL A 70 11.86 6.69 -29.52
CA VAL A 70 10.81 6.60 -30.55
C VAL A 70 10.32 7.99 -30.97
N ASN A 71 9.92 8.81 -30.00
CA ASN A 71 9.37 10.13 -30.27
C ASN A 71 10.42 11.08 -30.89
N THR A 72 11.70 10.95 -30.49
CA THR A 72 12.80 11.67 -31.12
C THR A 72 12.98 11.23 -32.58
N GLY A 73 12.92 9.93 -32.85
CA GLY A 73 12.98 9.39 -34.19
C GLY A 73 11.86 9.94 -35.10
N TYR A 74 10.62 9.94 -34.62
CA TYR A 74 9.49 10.54 -35.38
C TYR A 74 9.65 12.04 -35.58
N ALA A 75 10.14 12.78 -34.59
CA ALA A 75 10.41 14.21 -34.74
C ALA A 75 11.47 14.48 -35.81
N ILE A 76 12.57 13.71 -35.83
CA ILE A 76 13.62 13.83 -36.87
C ILE A 76 13.08 13.42 -38.25
N LEU A 77 12.27 12.36 -38.34
CA LEU A 77 11.64 11.91 -39.57
C LEU A 77 10.79 13.02 -40.18
N ALA A 78 9.94 13.64 -39.38
CA ALA A 78 9.00 14.67 -39.82
C ALA A 78 9.68 15.90 -40.48
N VAL A 79 10.92 16.20 -40.12
CA VAL A 79 11.70 17.34 -40.65
C VAL A 79 12.80 16.93 -41.65
N SER A 80 12.92 15.64 -41.93
CA SER A 80 13.97 15.10 -42.83
C SER A 80 13.75 15.53 -44.28
N LYS A 81 14.76 16.09 -44.91
CA LYS A 81 14.69 16.54 -46.31
C LYS A 81 15.30 15.56 -47.33
N THR A 82 15.94 14.50 -46.83
CA THR A 82 16.61 13.51 -47.67
C THR A 82 16.15 12.09 -47.26
N LEU A 83 16.13 11.19 -48.23
CA LEU A 83 15.79 9.77 -47.97
C LEU A 83 16.75 9.15 -46.95
N THR A 84 18.05 9.43 -47.07
CA THR A 84 19.05 8.92 -46.11
C THR A 84 18.76 9.40 -44.68
N GLY A 85 18.45 10.69 -44.47
CA GLY A 85 18.09 11.25 -43.18
C GLY A 85 16.81 10.60 -42.62
N ALA A 86 15.80 10.45 -43.47
CA ALA A 86 14.53 9.78 -43.09
C ALA A 86 14.73 8.31 -42.73
N LEU A 87 15.60 7.59 -43.41
CA LEU A 87 15.95 6.22 -43.07
C LEU A 87 16.68 6.10 -41.69
N TRP A 88 17.59 7.01 -41.43
CA TRP A 88 18.24 7.07 -40.13
C TRP A 88 17.25 7.40 -39.00
N ALA A 89 16.36 8.37 -39.22
CA ALA A 89 15.29 8.68 -38.27
C ALA A 89 14.36 7.47 -38.00
N ASN A 90 14.00 6.76 -39.07
CA ASN A 90 13.21 5.54 -38.97
C ASN A 90 13.94 4.42 -38.17
N ARG A 91 15.27 4.26 -38.37
CA ARG A 91 16.08 3.32 -37.57
C ARG A 91 16.08 3.71 -36.09
N ILE A 92 16.18 4.98 -35.76
CA ILE A 92 16.08 5.48 -34.38
C ILE A 92 14.73 5.18 -33.81
N SER A 93 13.62 5.41 -34.53
CA SER A 93 12.29 5.06 -34.07
C SER A 93 12.15 3.56 -33.81
N TYR A 94 12.60 2.69 -34.72
CA TYR A 94 12.55 1.22 -34.50
C TYR A 94 13.43 0.77 -33.35
N PHE A 95 14.59 1.42 -33.12
CA PHE A 95 15.43 1.10 -31.97
C PHE A 95 14.66 1.27 -30.64
N GLY A 96 13.93 2.37 -30.47
CA GLY A 96 13.07 2.53 -29.31
C GLY A 96 11.87 1.55 -29.33
N SER A 97 11.20 1.40 -30.47
CA SER A 97 9.96 0.62 -30.61
C SER A 97 10.11 -0.85 -30.27
N VAL A 98 11.27 -1.48 -30.50
CA VAL A 98 11.49 -2.91 -30.15
C VAL A 98 11.71 -3.14 -28.66
N PHE A 99 12.16 -2.15 -27.90
CA PHE A 99 12.34 -2.31 -26.45
C PHE A 99 11.09 -1.95 -25.63
N LEU A 100 10.13 -1.26 -26.24
CA LEU A 100 8.87 -0.88 -25.59
C LEU A 100 8.06 -2.10 -25.11
N PRO A 101 7.67 -3.08 -25.97
CA PRO A 101 6.89 -4.22 -25.54
C PRO A 101 7.68 -5.10 -24.56
N LEU A 102 9.01 -5.19 -24.67
CA LEU A 102 9.86 -5.86 -23.70
C LEU A 102 9.74 -5.22 -22.33
N SER A 103 9.96 -3.90 -22.22
CA SER A 103 9.91 -3.17 -20.95
C SER A 103 8.52 -3.25 -20.33
N MET A 104 7.45 -3.08 -21.11
CA MET A 104 6.07 -3.23 -20.67
C MET A 104 5.78 -4.62 -20.10
N LEU A 105 6.17 -5.69 -20.81
CA LEU A 105 5.99 -7.06 -20.33
C LEU A 105 6.70 -7.28 -18.99
N MET A 106 7.95 -6.83 -18.86
CA MET A 106 8.72 -7.01 -17.63
C MET A 106 8.11 -6.25 -16.46
N ILE A 107 7.63 -5.03 -16.67
CA ILE A 107 6.90 -4.25 -15.67
C ILE A 107 5.62 -5.01 -15.24
N ILE A 108 4.86 -5.54 -16.20
CA ILE A 108 3.62 -6.29 -15.92
C ILE A 108 3.93 -7.56 -15.11
N LEU A 109 4.99 -8.30 -15.45
CA LEU A 109 5.42 -9.49 -14.70
C LEU A 109 5.77 -9.14 -13.25
N ASP A 110 6.51 -8.03 -13.05
CA ASP A 110 6.92 -7.57 -11.71
C ASP A 110 5.71 -7.09 -10.88
N VAL A 111 4.80 -6.30 -11.47
CA VAL A 111 3.56 -5.84 -10.81
C VAL A 111 2.65 -7.03 -10.46
N CYS A 112 2.56 -8.02 -11.36
CA CYS A 112 1.79 -9.25 -11.14
C CYS A 112 2.48 -10.24 -10.19
N LYS A 113 3.66 -9.90 -9.66
CA LYS A 113 4.47 -10.76 -8.75
C LYS A 113 4.73 -12.16 -9.36
N ILE A 114 4.93 -12.23 -10.68
CA ILE A 114 5.26 -13.47 -11.39
C ILE A 114 6.77 -13.66 -11.37
N LYS A 115 7.20 -14.76 -10.74
CA LYS A 115 8.62 -15.12 -10.71
C LYS A 115 9.05 -15.71 -12.06
N TYR A 116 10.11 -15.19 -12.64
CA TYR A 116 10.73 -15.69 -13.85
C TYR A 116 12.21 -16.02 -13.62
N ARG A 117 12.77 -16.90 -14.47
CA ARG A 117 14.19 -17.23 -14.43
C ARG A 117 15.02 -16.05 -14.93
N LYS A 118 16.21 -15.81 -14.37
CA LYS A 118 17.11 -14.71 -14.77
C LYS A 118 17.48 -14.71 -16.25
N ILE A 119 17.39 -15.86 -16.93
CA ILE A 119 17.67 -15.98 -18.36
C ILE A 119 16.54 -15.40 -19.25
N VAL A 120 15.30 -15.29 -18.74
CA VAL A 120 14.15 -14.82 -19.53
C VAL A 120 14.36 -13.41 -20.09
N PRO A 121 14.75 -12.40 -19.31
CA PRO A 121 15.02 -11.07 -19.85
C PRO A 121 16.11 -11.07 -20.91
N SER A 122 17.16 -11.88 -20.75
CA SER A 122 18.26 -11.98 -21.72
C SER A 122 17.78 -12.58 -23.06
N ILE A 123 16.94 -13.61 -23.02
CA ILE A 123 16.35 -14.20 -24.23
C ILE A 123 15.46 -13.17 -24.94
N LEU A 124 14.58 -12.50 -24.19
CA LEU A 124 13.68 -11.49 -24.76
C LEU A 124 14.45 -10.31 -25.34
N LEU A 125 15.53 -9.87 -24.68
CA LEU A 125 16.42 -8.81 -25.18
C LEU A 125 17.11 -9.23 -26.48
N THR A 126 17.61 -10.48 -26.57
CA THR A 126 18.21 -11.03 -27.79
C THR A 126 17.21 -11.05 -28.94
N ILE A 127 15.98 -11.48 -28.71
CA ILE A 127 14.91 -11.47 -29.71
C ILE A 127 14.63 -10.02 -30.17
N SER A 128 14.54 -9.07 -29.24
CA SER A 128 14.33 -7.65 -29.56
C SER A 128 15.45 -7.10 -30.44
N ILE A 129 16.73 -7.43 -30.16
CA ILE A 129 17.87 -7.01 -30.97
C ILE A 129 17.80 -7.61 -32.36
N LEU A 130 17.48 -8.90 -32.50
CA LEU A 130 17.36 -9.55 -33.82
C LEU A 130 16.25 -8.90 -34.65
N VAL A 131 15.09 -8.64 -34.05
CA VAL A 131 13.99 -7.97 -34.75
C VAL A 131 14.37 -6.54 -35.12
N PHE A 132 15.09 -5.82 -34.26
CA PHE A 132 15.63 -4.50 -34.58
C PHE A 132 16.56 -4.55 -35.79
N LEU A 133 17.50 -5.48 -35.87
CA LEU A 133 18.42 -5.59 -37.00
C LEU A 133 17.67 -5.81 -38.33
N VAL A 134 16.60 -6.60 -38.31
CA VAL A 134 15.71 -6.78 -39.46
C VAL A 134 14.99 -5.48 -39.82
N ALA A 135 14.37 -4.80 -38.81
CA ALA A 135 13.62 -3.56 -39.04
C ALA A 135 14.50 -2.37 -39.42
N ALA A 136 15.80 -2.39 -39.07
CA ALA A 136 16.78 -1.37 -39.40
C ALA A 136 17.45 -1.56 -40.78
N SER A 137 17.17 -2.69 -41.47
CA SER A 137 17.79 -3.06 -42.75
C SER A 137 17.42 -2.17 -43.97
N PRO A 138 16.28 -1.44 -44.02
CA PRO A 138 15.93 -0.62 -45.21
C PRO A 138 17.04 0.30 -45.64
N GLY A 139 17.29 0.34 -46.97
CA GLY A 139 18.38 1.09 -47.57
C GLY A 139 19.77 0.41 -47.51
N ILE A 140 19.85 -0.81 -46.90
CA ILE A 140 21.04 -1.68 -46.92
C ILE A 140 20.66 -3.02 -47.55
N LEU A 141 19.53 -3.58 -47.07
CA LEU A 141 18.96 -4.85 -47.55
C LEU A 141 17.46 -4.69 -47.78
N ASP A 142 16.94 -5.21 -48.87
CA ASP A 142 15.52 -5.06 -49.25
C ASP A 142 14.63 -6.17 -48.61
N ILE A 143 14.98 -6.59 -47.40
CA ILE A 143 14.28 -7.69 -46.68
C ILE A 143 13.09 -7.19 -45.87
N TYR A 144 13.20 -6.04 -45.21
CA TYR A 144 12.11 -5.50 -44.37
C TYR A 144 11.18 -4.58 -45.16
N TYR A 145 11.74 -3.65 -45.96
CA TYR A 145 11.06 -2.92 -47.04
C TYR A 145 11.69 -3.31 -48.38
N LYS A 146 10.84 -3.65 -49.36
CA LYS A 146 11.27 -3.92 -50.72
C LYS A 146 11.65 -2.63 -51.47
N GLU A 147 10.82 -1.60 -51.25
CA GLU A 147 11.06 -0.25 -51.79
C GLU A 147 10.70 0.76 -50.72
N VAL A 148 11.43 1.88 -50.66
CA VAL A 148 11.18 2.98 -49.76
C VAL A 148 11.50 4.31 -50.47
N SER A 149 10.59 5.25 -50.38
CA SER A 149 10.78 6.60 -50.93
C SER A 149 10.38 7.64 -49.90
N LEU A 150 11.00 8.81 -49.96
CA LEU A 150 10.65 9.96 -49.15
C LEU A 150 9.48 10.69 -49.80
N GLU A 151 8.40 10.86 -49.04
CA GLU A 151 7.25 11.67 -49.41
C GLU A 151 7.18 12.90 -48.49
N ILE A 152 7.09 14.08 -49.09
CA ILE A 152 6.96 15.34 -48.35
C ILE A 152 5.58 15.91 -48.68
N THR A 153 4.65 15.78 -47.71
CA THR A 153 3.30 16.30 -47.87
C THR A 153 3.11 17.46 -46.92
N ASN A 154 2.89 18.63 -47.51
CA ASN A 154 2.64 19.85 -46.75
C ASN A 154 3.75 20.20 -45.73
N GLY A 155 5.02 19.99 -46.11
CA GLY A 155 6.19 20.30 -45.28
C GLY A 155 6.52 19.29 -44.21
N VAL A 156 5.76 18.19 -44.11
CA VAL A 156 6.04 17.05 -43.21
C VAL A 156 6.55 15.89 -44.04
N SER A 157 7.66 15.31 -43.61
CA SER A 157 8.29 14.17 -44.28
C SER A 157 7.79 12.87 -43.71
N SER A 158 7.46 11.95 -44.59
CA SER A 158 7.07 10.55 -44.27
C SER A 158 7.77 9.59 -45.23
N LEU A 159 7.82 8.31 -44.86
CA LEU A 159 8.33 7.25 -45.72
C LEU A 159 7.17 6.49 -46.36
N ARG A 160 7.11 6.52 -47.70
CA ARG A 160 6.25 5.58 -48.45
C ARG A 160 6.97 4.26 -48.55
N LYS A 161 6.34 3.19 -48.04
CA LYS A 161 6.96 1.89 -47.79
C LYS A 161 6.26 0.81 -48.62
N VAL A 162 7.02 0.01 -49.36
CA VAL A 162 6.55 -1.29 -49.92
C VAL A 162 7.17 -2.37 -49.05
N TYR A 163 6.35 -3.13 -48.41
CA TYR A 163 6.77 -4.15 -47.41
C TYR A 163 7.52 -5.31 -48.08
N GLY A 164 8.62 -5.71 -47.46
CA GLY A 164 9.42 -6.85 -47.84
C GLY A 164 9.00 -8.15 -47.15
N PRO A 165 9.63 -9.28 -47.49
CA PRO A 165 9.22 -10.62 -47.01
C PRO A 165 9.35 -10.76 -45.48
N TRP A 166 10.27 -10.04 -44.83
CA TRP A 166 10.51 -10.13 -43.40
C TRP A 166 9.74 -9.06 -42.58
N HIS A 167 8.89 -8.26 -43.22
CA HIS A 167 8.08 -7.28 -42.51
C HIS A 167 7.14 -7.91 -41.45
N LEU A 168 6.58 -9.10 -41.77
CA LEU A 168 5.74 -9.87 -40.88
C LEU A 168 6.43 -10.26 -39.56
N SER A 169 7.77 -10.35 -39.53
CA SER A 169 8.52 -10.71 -38.32
C SER A 169 8.25 -9.72 -37.16
N TYR A 170 8.10 -8.42 -37.48
CA TYR A 170 7.77 -7.39 -36.49
C TYR A 170 6.35 -7.55 -35.95
N TYR A 171 5.39 -7.94 -36.78
CA TYR A 171 4.02 -8.22 -36.34
C TYR A 171 3.95 -9.44 -35.43
N PHE A 172 4.61 -10.54 -35.78
CA PHE A 172 4.70 -11.72 -34.91
C PHE A 172 5.36 -11.41 -33.57
N TYR A 173 6.37 -10.56 -33.59
CA TYR A 173 7.02 -10.05 -32.39
C TYR A 173 6.02 -9.29 -31.49
N LEU A 174 5.30 -8.31 -32.04
CA LEU A 174 4.29 -7.54 -31.28
C LEU A 174 3.16 -8.44 -30.74
N PHE A 175 2.60 -9.32 -31.58
CA PHE A 175 1.55 -10.26 -31.17
C PHE A 175 2.00 -11.19 -30.04
N GLY A 176 3.24 -11.68 -30.10
CA GLY A 176 3.82 -12.50 -29.05
C GLY A 176 3.88 -11.78 -27.73
N TYR A 177 4.36 -10.54 -27.72
CA TYR A 177 4.40 -9.73 -26.49
C TYR A 177 3.00 -9.37 -25.99
N PHE A 178 2.12 -8.88 -26.83
CA PHE A 178 0.76 -8.50 -26.44
C PHE A 178 -0.03 -9.70 -25.92
N GLY A 179 0.05 -10.85 -26.61
CA GLY A 179 -0.58 -12.09 -26.14
C GLY A 179 -0.07 -12.52 -24.77
N THR A 180 1.25 -12.43 -24.54
CA THR A 180 1.87 -12.75 -23.25
C THR A 180 1.45 -11.77 -22.16
N MET A 181 1.36 -10.46 -22.44
CA MET A 181 0.89 -9.46 -21.50
C MET A 181 -0.56 -9.72 -21.08
N ILE A 182 -1.45 -9.94 -22.05
CA ILE A 182 -2.86 -10.25 -21.82
C ILE A 182 -3.00 -11.52 -20.99
N ALA A 183 -2.32 -12.61 -21.39
CA ALA A 183 -2.33 -13.87 -20.65
C ALA A 183 -1.84 -13.70 -19.20
N THR A 184 -0.79 -12.90 -18.99
CA THR A 184 -0.24 -12.58 -17.68
C THR A 184 -1.24 -11.84 -16.80
N ILE A 185 -1.93 -10.83 -17.34
CA ILE A 185 -2.94 -10.05 -16.63
C ILE A 185 -4.13 -10.94 -16.24
N PHE A 186 -4.66 -11.74 -17.17
CA PHE A 186 -5.77 -12.67 -16.91
C PHE A 186 -5.39 -13.74 -15.87
N TYR A 187 -4.22 -14.33 -15.98
CA TYR A 187 -3.72 -15.31 -15.02
C TYR A 187 -3.63 -14.71 -13.61
N SER A 188 -3.08 -13.50 -13.50
CA SER A 188 -2.90 -12.81 -12.22
C SER A 188 -4.21 -12.37 -11.61
N ALA A 189 -5.16 -11.91 -12.43
CA ALA A 189 -6.52 -11.59 -12.01
C ALA A 189 -7.25 -12.84 -11.48
N SER A 190 -7.20 -13.96 -12.22
CA SER A 190 -7.82 -15.23 -11.83
C SER A 190 -7.24 -15.81 -10.53
N LYS A 191 -5.95 -15.62 -10.28
CA LYS A 191 -5.26 -16.07 -9.06
C LYS A 191 -5.30 -15.06 -7.92
N LYS A 192 -6.03 -13.94 -8.06
CA LYS A 192 -6.12 -12.85 -7.07
C LYS A 192 -4.76 -12.34 -6.59
N ARG A 193 -3.75 -12.35 -7.48
CA ARG A 193 -2.40 -11.85 -7.18
C ARG A 193 -2.34 -10.33 -7.13
N LEU A 194 -3.23 -9.68 -7.86
CA LEU A 194 -3.41 -8.22 -7.82
C LEU A 194 -4.41 -7.87 -6.71
N GLU A 195 -3.99 -6.99 -5.84
CA GLU A 195 -4.71 -6.64 -4.60
C GLU A 195 -5.99 -5.83 -4.85
N SER A 196 -6.09 -5.21 -6.03
CA SER A 196 -7.21 -4.33 -6.38
C SER A 196 -7.64 -4.52 -7.84
N ALA A 197 -8.96 -4.50 -8.07
CA ALA A 197 -9.53 -4.45 -9.41
C ALA A 197 -9.04 -3.22 -10.21
N ALA A 198 -8.74 -2.11 -9.53
CA ALA A 198 -8.18 -0.92 -10.17
C ALA A 198 -6.79 -1.18 -10.76
N HIS A 199 -5.92 -1.96 -10.10
CA HIS A 199 -4.62 -2.34 -10.64
C HIS A 199 -4.75 -3.18 -11.91
N VAL A 200 -5.69 -4.13 -11.94
CA VAL A 200 -6.01 -4.92 -13.14
C VAL A 200 -6.48 -4.03 -14.28
N ALA A 201 -7.40 -3.11 -13.98
CA ALA A 201 -7.97 -2.21 -14.98
C ALA A 201 -6.91 -1.29 -15.60
N ILE A 202 -6.04 -0.69 -14.80
CA ILE A 202 -4.97 0.20 -15.28
C ILE A 202 -3.98 -0.57 -16.18
N LEU A 203 -3.56 -1.78 -15.77
CA LEU A 203 -2.71 -2.64 -16.61
C LEU A 203 -3.38 -2.99 -17.93
N ALA A 204 -4.65 -3.39 -17.88
CA ALA A 204 -5.42 -3.71 -19.09
C ALA A 204 -5.52 -2.49 -20.01
N VAL A 205 -5.87 -1.31 -19.48
CA VAL A 205 -5.95 -0.07 -20.26
C VAL A 205 -4.62 0.27 -20.91
N ALA A 206 -3.51 0.20 -20.17
CA ALA A 206 -2.19 0.49 -20.71
C ALA A 206 -1.82 -0.41 -21.91
N VAL A 207 -2.20 -1.69 -21.86
CA VAL A 207 -1.94 -2.65 -22.95
C VAL A 207 -2.94 -2.46 -24.10
N PHE A 208 -4.24 -2.40 -23.80
CA PHE A 208 -5.30 -2.34 -24.81
C PHE A 208 -5.32 -1.02 -25.58
N VAL A 209 -4.91 0.09 -24.97
CA VAL A 209 -4.76 1.39 -25.67
C VAL A 209 -3.71 1.27 -26.78
N ASN A 210 -2.54 0.68 -26.49
CA ASN A 210 -1.51 0.51 -27.50
C ASN A 210 -1.95 -0.43 -28.62
N ILE A 211 -2.58 -1.57 -28.27
CA ILE A 211 -3.08 -2.51 -29.25
C ILE A 211 -4.16 -1.85 -30.12
N GLY A 212 -5.10 -1.15 -29.50
CA GLY A 212 -6.19 -0.47 -30.21
C GLY A 212 -5.69 0.62 -31.16
N VAL A 213 -4.75 1.47 -30.71
CA VAL A 213 -4.17 2.52 -31.55
C VAL A 213 -3.39 1.88 -32.71
N TRP A 214 -2.58 0.84 -32.45
CA TRP A 214 -1.85 0.14 -33.50
C TRP A 214 -2.79 -0.47 -34.54
N PHE A 215 -3.92 -1.09 -34.14
CA PHE A 215 -4.94 -1.58 -35.07
C PHE A 215 -5.56 -0.45 -35.88
N ILE A 216 -5.92 0.67 -35.27
CA ILE A 216 -6.49 1.81 -35.95
C ILE A 216 -5.52 2.30 -37.04
N GLU A 217 -4.24 2.40 -36.77
CA GLU A 217 -3.22 2.84 -37.73
C GLU A 217 -3.08 1.88 -38.93
N GLN A 218 -3.38 0.56 -38.76
CA GLN A 218 -3.35 -0.40 -39.86
C GLN A 218 -4.53 -0.20 -40.84
N PHE A 219 -5.70 0.27 -40.35
CA PHE A 219 -6.93 0.41 -41.15
C PHE A 219 -7.18 1.83 -41.64
N VAL A 220 -6.76 2.82 -40.87
CA VAL A 220 -6.97 4.23 -41.16
C VAL A 220 -5.64 4.82 -41.61
N HIS A 221 -5.55 5.16 -42.90
CA HIS A 221 -4.38 5.85 -43.47
C HIS A 221 -4.36 7.30 -42.98
N ILE A 222 -3.84 7.49 -41.79
CA ILE A 222 -3.64 8.82 -41.18
C ILE A 222 -2.19 9.20 -41.45
N ASN A 223 -1.98 10.39 -41.97
CA ASN A 223 -0.62 10.95 -42.20
C ASN A 223 0.12 11.33 -40.91
N PHE A 224 -0.23 10.67 -39.80
CA PHE A 224 0.25 10.94 -38.46
C PHE A 224 0.35 9.65 -37.65
N GLU A 225 1.53 9.41 -37.06
CA GLU A 225 1.78 8.23 -36.20
C GLU A 225 1.16 8.48 -34.79
N ILE A 226 -0.07 8.05 -34.59
CA ILE A 226 -0.81 8.20 -33.31
C ILE A 226 -0.15 7.37 -32.20
N LEU A 227 0.62 6.33 -32.55
CA LEU A 227 1.36 5.49 -31.63
C LEU A 227 2.28 6.29 -30.71
N SER A 228 2.88 7.39 -31.16
CA SER A 228 3.74 8.25 -30.35
C SER A 228 3.01 8.78 -29.11
N VAL A 229 1.74 9.10 -29.25
CA VAL A 229 0.86 9.55 -28.16
C VAL A 229 0.49 8.41 -27.25
N SER A 230 0.11 7.25 -27.82
CA SER A 230 -0.29 6.08 -27.03
C SER A 230 0.83 5.55 -26.14
N TYR A 231 2.09 5.67 -26.58
CA TYR A 231 3.25 5.30 -25.78
C TYR A 231 3.37 6.17 -24.52
N ILE A 232 3.22 7.50 -24.64
CA ILE A 232 3.24 8.41 -23.49
C ILE A 232 2.07 8.10 -22.55
N MET A 233 0.87 7.85 -23.07
CA MET A 233 -0.28 7.49 -22.25
C MET A 233 -0.02 6.20 -21.45
N SER A 234 0.57 5.19 -22.08
CA SER A 234 0.91 3.93 -21.42
C SER A 234 2.00 4.09 -20.37
N GLU A 235 3.00 4.92 -20.67
CA GLU A 235 4.03 5.30 -19.72
C GLU A 235 3.45 5.94 -18.46
N LEU A 236 2.50 6.85 -18.62
CA LEU A 236 1.79 7.49 -17.49
C LEU A 236 0.89 6.52 -16.73
N PHE A 237 0.19 5.63 -17.42
CA PHE A 237 -0.63 4.60 -16.75
C PHE A 237 0.23 3.64 -15.92
N LEU A 238 1.35 3.16 -16.48
CA LEU A 238 2.25 2.26 -15.77
C LEU A 238 2.94 2.95 -14.60
N LEU A 239 3.32 4.23 -14.77
CA LEU A 239 3.88 5.02 -13.67
C LEU A 239 2.85 5.27 -12.55
N SER A 240 1.62 5.59 -12.91
CA SER A 240 0.52 5.75 -11.95
C SER A 240 0.28 4.47 -11.16
N LEU A 241 0.30 3.33 -11.85
CA LEU A 241 0.18 2.02 -11.22
C LEU A 241 1.34 1.73 -10.27
N HIS A 242 2.57 2.04 -10.67
CA HIS A 242 3.74 1.88 -9.79
C HIS A 242 3.55 2.66 -8.48
N PHE A 243 3.13 3.92 -8.54
CA PHE A 243 2.87 4.72 -7.33
C PHE A 243 1.71 4.16 -6.50
N MET A 244 0.64 3.68 -7.12
CA MET A 244 -0.48 3.05 -6.39
C MET A 244 -0.05 1.80 -5.64
N VAL A 245 0.77 0.94 -6.26
CA VAL A 245 1.30 -0.27 -5.62
C VAL A 245 2.23 0.09 -4.47
N GLN A 246 3.14 1.05 -4.65
CA GLN A 246 4.03 1.52 -3.58
C GLN A 246 3.25 2.13 -2.41
N GLU A 247 2.20 2.89 -2.68
CA GLU A 247 1.31 3.44 -1.64
C GLU A 247 0.58 2.35 -0.86
N SER A 248 0.06 1.33 -1.57
CA SER A 248 -0.61 0.19 -0.94
C SER A 248 0.33 -0.60 -0.02
N ILE A 249 1.58 -0.82 -0.44
CA ILE A 249 2.60 -1.48 0.40
C ILE A 249 2.88 -0.64 1.64
N HIS A 250 3.10 0.66 1.48
CA HIS A 250 3.39 1.55 2.60
C HIS A 250 2.24 1.62 3.61
N GLN A 251 0.98 1.66 3.13
CA GLN A 251 -0.20 1.62 4.02
C GLN A 251 -0.29 0.32 4.82
N LYS A 252 0.07 -0.83 4.20
CA LYS A 252 0.12 -2.11 4.92
C LYS A 252 1.18 -2.12 6.01
N GLU A 253 2.40 -1.66 5.71
CA GLU A 253 3.47 -1.56 6.70
C GLU A 253 3.08 -0.67 7.88
N LEU A 254 2.41 0.46 7.61
CA LEU A 254 1.88 1.34 8.65
C LEU A 254 0.80 0.66 9.49
N LEU A 255 -0.10 -0.09 8.87
CA LEU A 255 -1.15 -0.81 9.57
C LEU A 255 -0.58 -1.91 10.47
N GLU A 256 0.36 -2.71 9.95
CA GLU A 256 1.05 -3.76 10.72
C GLU A 256 1.80 -3.17 11.93
N SER A 257 2.51 -2.04 11.73
CA SER A 257 3.20 -1.36 12.84
C SER A 257 2.23 -0.80 13.88
N ALA A 258 1.07 -0.25 13.45
CA ALA A 258 0.04 0.23 14.35
C ALA A 258 -0.60 -0.91 15.16
N HIS A 259 -0.84 -2.06 14.54
CA HIS A 259 -1.33 -3.26 15.23
C HIS A 259 -0.33 -3.75 16.29
N ALA A 260 0.96 -3.84 15.95
CA ALA A 260 2.00 -4.25 16.89
C ALA A 260 2.07 -3.31 18.12
N ILE A 261 2.01 -1.99 17.91
CA ILE A 261 1.98 -1.00 19.00
C ILE A 261 0.70 -1.14 19.85
N ALA A 262 -0.46 -1.39 19.21
CA ALA A 262 -1.71 -1.59 19.93
C ALA A 262 -1.69 -2.85 20.80
N GLU A 263 -1.11 -3.93 20.30
CA GLU A 263 -0.94 -5.19 21.04
C GLU A 263 0.00 -5.00 22.23
N GLU A 264 1.15 -4.36 22.04
CA GLU A 264 2.09 -4.05 23.13
C GLU A 264 1.42 -3.21 24.23
N LYS A 265 0.68 -2.16 23.87
CA LYS A 265 -0.07 -1.34 24.83
C LYS A 265 -1.15 -2.13 25.57
N SER A 266 -1.82 -3.08 24.91
CA SER A 266 -2.84 -3.92 25.55
C SER A 266 -2.23 -4.83 26.63
N ILE A 267 -1.05 -5.38 26.36
CA ILE A 267 -0.29 -6.20 27.33
C ILE A 267 0.12 -5.34 28.53
N GLN A 268 0.69 -4.16 28.30
CA GLN A 268 1.07 -3.23 29.37
C GLN A 268 -0.10 -2.81 30.24
N LEU A 269 -1.29 -2.59 29.65
CA LEU A 269 -2.51 -2.27 30.39
C LEU A 269 -2.95 -3.46 31.27
N GLN A 270 -2.91 -4.69 30.75
CA GLN A 270 -3.25 -5.89 31.54
C GLN A 270 -2.27 -6.09 32.71
N GLU A 271 -0.98 -5.88 32.52
CA GLU A 271 0.02 -5.96 33.58
C GLU A 271 -0.25 -4.91 34.68
N LEU A 272 -0.55 -3.68 34.27
CA LEU A 272 -0.85 -2.60 35.21
C LEU A 272 -2.13 -2.84 36.00
N GLU A 273 -3.18 -3.38 35.35
CA GLU A 273 -4.42 -3.80 36.03
C GLU A 273 -4.19 -4.97 37.00
N ALA A 274 -3.38 -5.94 36.63
CA ALA A 274 -3.01 -7.06 37.50
C ALA A 274 -2.23 -6.58 38.72
N GLU A 275 -1.26 -5.67 38.56
CA GLU A 275 -0.50 -5.06 39.65
C GLU A 275 -1.42 -4.25 40.58
N LYS A 276 -2.32 -3.42 40.03
CA LYS A 276 -3.30 -2.65 40.80
C LYS A 276 -4.22 -3.57 41.61
N ASN A 277 -4.70 -4.66 41.04
CA ASN A 277 -5.54 -5.63 41.72
C ASN A 277 -4.77 -6.34 42.84
N SER A 278 -3.52 -6.74 42.60
CA SER A 278 -2.66 -7.36 43.61
C SER A 278 -2.41 -6.41 44.78
N ASN A 279 -2.08 -5.14 44.52
CA ASN A 279 -1.86 -4.13 45.55
C ASN A 279 -3.13 -3.83 46.36
N SER A 280 -4.31 -3.85 45.73
CA SER A 280 -5.58 -3.64 46.42
C SER A 280 -5.94 -4.81 47.35
N LEU A 281 -5.64 -6.04 46.95
CA LEU A 281 -5.83 -7.25 47.77
C LEU A 281 -4.89 -7.22 48.98
N LEU A 282 -3.61 -6.88 48.77
CA LEU A 282 -2.62 -6.77 49.86
C LEU A 282 -3.02 -5.69 50.89
N GLN A 283 -3.57 -4.58 50.45
CA GLN A 283 -4.01 -3.48 51.30
C GLN A 283 -5.27 -3.86 52.08
N PHE A 284 -6.17 -4.63 51.47
CA PHE A 284 -7.36 -5.14 52.16
C PHE A 284 -6.99 -6.16 53.25
N ASP A 285 -6.08 -7.09 52.94
CA ASP A 285 -5.57 -8.07 53.92
C ASP A 285 -4.84 -7.38 55.07
N ALA A 286 -4.02 -6.39 54.81
CA ALA A 286 -3.33 -5.63 55.87
C ALA A 286 -4.29 -4.88 56.80
N ALA A 287 -5.33 -4.25 56.28
CA ALA A 287 -6.37 -3.58 57.04
C ALA A 287 -7.20 -4.54 57.92
N SER A 288 -7.48 -5.73 57.36
CA SER A 288 -8.18 -6.79 58.08
C SER A 288 -7.33 -7.33 59.23
N LEU A 289 -6.05 -7.51 58.99
CA LEU A 289 -5.10 -8.00 59.99
C LEU A 289 -4.94 -6.98 61.13
N GLU A 290 -4.82 -5.68 60.80
CA GLU A 290 -4.71 -4.61 61.76
C GLU A 290 -6.00 -4.50 62.63
N ARG A 291 -7.18 -4.72 62.04
CA ARG A 291 -8.46 -4.75 62.76
C ARG A 291 -8.52 -5.90 63.77
N LEU A 292 -8.10 -7.13 63.36
CA LEU A 292 -8.06 -8.30 64.23
C LEU A 292 -7.06 -8.09 65.38
N GLN A 293 -5.91 -7.49 65.09
CA GLN A 293 -4.91 -7.16 66.10
C GLN A 293 -5.46 -6.19 67.14
N ARG A 294 -6.09 -5.06 66.74
CA ARG A 294 -6.70 -4.09 67.63
C ARG A 294 -7.80 -4.72 68.51
N PHE A 295 -8.60 -5.60 67.91
CA PHE A 295 -9.62 -6.34 68.70
C PHE A 295 -8.97 -7.28 69.73
N SER A 296 -7.88 -8.00 69.39
CA SER A 296 -7.15 -8.86 70.30
C SER A 296 -6.58 -8.07 71.50
N ASP A 297 -5.91 -6.94 71.21
CA ASP A 297 -5.34 -6.05 72.23
C ASP A 297 -6.44 -5.48 73.12
N GLY A 298 -7.61 -5.14 72.56
CA GLY A 298 -8.80 -4.71 73.28
C GLY A 298 -9.36 -5.75 74.25
N VAL A 299 -9.32 -7.05 73.85
CA VAL A 299 -9.73 -8.15 74.73
C VAL A 299 -8.80 -8.30 75.92
N GLU A 300 -7.48 -8.07 75.75
CA GLU A 300 -6.49 -8.10 76.86
C GLU A 300 -6.69 -6.92 77.81
N ALA A 301 -7.15 -5.80 77.30
CA ALA A 301 -7.38 -4.58 78.08
C ALA A 301 -8.72 -4.56 78.87
N LEU A 302 -9.54 -5.62 78.75
CA LEU A 302 -10.80 -5.73 79.50
C LEU A 302 -10.56 -5.88 81.01
N THR A 303 -11.33 -5.15 81.81
CA THR A 303 -11.34 -5.34 83.28
C THR A 303 -11.94 -6.74 83.63
N PRO A 304 -11.70 -7.25 84.85
CA PRO A 304 -12.23 -8.56 85.23
C PRO A 304 -13.74 -8.72 85.01
N THR A 305 -14.51 -7.69 85.34
CA THR A 305 -15.99 -7.74 85.16
C THR A 305 -16.36 -7.65 83.67
N GLU A 306 -15.69 -6.80 82.88
CA GLU A 306 -15.89 -6.73 81.42
C GLU A 306 -15.50 -8.03 80.71
N ARG A 307 -14.47 -8.70 81.19
CA ARG A 307 -14.04 -9.99 80.67
C ARG A 307 -15.10 -11.08 80.91
N ILE A 308 -15.68 -11.16 82.11
CA ILE A 308 -16.76 -12.09 82.41
C ILE A 308 -17.98 -11.85 81.51
N ILE A 309 -18.33 -10.57 81.28
CA ILE A 309 -19.41 -10.17 80.34
C ILE A 309 -19.11 -10.57 78.92
N TYR A 310 -17.88 -10.38 78.47
CA TYR A 310 -17.41 -10.77 77.17
C TYR A 310 -17.50 -12.31 76.98
N ASP A 311 -17.03 -13.07 77.98
CA ASP A 311 -17.08 -14.53 77.93
C ASP A 311 -18.55 -15.04 77.89
N TYR A 312 -19.46 -14.39 78.62
CA TYR A 312 -20.89 -14.69 78.52
C TYR A 312 -21.48 -14.39 77.13
N TYR A 313 -20.95 -13.38 76.44
CA TYR A 313 -21.35 -13.12 75.06
C TYR A 313 -20.87 -14.23 74.11
N LEU A 314 -19.67 -14.75 74.26
CA LEU A 314 -19.16 -15.89 73.50
C LEU A 314 -19.99 -17.15 73.77
N GLU A 315 -20.44 -17.38 75.02
CA GLU A 315 -21.35 -18.42 75.41
C GLU A 315 -22.80 -18.20 74.94
N LYS A 316 -23.05 -17.12 74.18
CA LYS A 316 -24.38 -16.74 73.65
C LYS A 316 -25.47 -16.51 74.72
N LYS A 317 -25.13 -16.26 75.99
CA LYS A 317 -26.11 -16.01 77.05
C LYS A 317 -26.93 -14.72 76.71
N SER A 318 -28.21 -14.79 77.05
CA SER A 318 -29.09 -13.62 76.84
C SER A 318 -28.80 -12.51 77.86
N THR A 319 -29.21 -11.29 77.53
CA THR A 319 -29.09 -10.16 78.46
C THR A 319 -29.71 -10.44 79.83
N LYS A 320 -30.88 -11.14 79.90
CA LYS A 320 -31.56 -11.49 81.15
C LYS A 320 -30.75 -12.45 82.01
N GLU A 321 -30.11 -13.43 81.36
CA GLU A 321 -29.25 -14.40 82.05
C GLU A 321 -28.01 -13.69 82.64
N ILE A 322 -27.37 -12.83 81.88
CA ILE A 322 -26.21 -12.06 82.36
C ILE A 322 -26.53 -11.15 83.55
N LEU A 323 -27.69 -10.50 83.53
CA LEU A 323 -28.14 -9.66 84.65
C LEU A 323 -28.35 -10.52 85.91
N ALA A 324 -28.94 -11.71 85.78
CA ALA A 324 -29.17 -12.62 86.87
C ALA A 324 -27.87 -13.22 87.46
N LEU A 325 -26.94 -13.64 86.58
CA LEU A 325 -25.67 -14.23 86.96
C LEU A 325 -24.74 -13.26 87.69
N LEU A 326 -24.73 -12.03 87.27
CA LEU A 326 -23.85 -10.98 87.84
C LEU A 326 -24.56 -10.18 88.95
N ASN A 327 -25.83 -10.39 89.15
CA ASN A 327 -26.66 -9.60 90.08
C ASN A 327 -26.56 -8.09 89.90
N ILE A 328 -26.59 -7.64 88.64
CA ILE A 328 -26.49 -6.22 88.27
C ILE A 328 -27.77 -5.72 87.61
N LYS A 329 -27.97 -4.38 87.64
CA LYS A 329 -29.08 -3.73 86.94
C LYS A 329 -28.75 -3.50 85.43
N GLU A 330 -29.80 -3.38 84.64
CA GLU A 330 -29.65 -3.18 83.16
C GLU A 330 -28.79 -1.96 82.82
N ASN A 331 -28.90 -0.89 83.53
CA ASN A 331 -28.08 0.33 83.30
C ASN A 331 -26.58 0.05 83.56
N THR A 332 -26.26 -0.80 84.54
CA THR A 332 -24.87 -1.16 84.84
C THR A 332 -24.31 -2.03 83.69
N LEU A 333 -25.10 -2.94 83.17
CA LEU A 333 -24.69 -3.74 82.00
C LEU A 333 -24.49 -2.86 80.75
N LYS A 334 -25.39 -1.90 80.53
CA LYS A 334 -25.22 -0.90 79.42
C LYS A 334 -23.92 -0.10 79.54
N PHE A 335 -23.55 0.27 80.77
CA PHE A 335 -22.27 0.96 81.01
C PHE A 335 -21.08 0.05 80.67
N HIS A 336 -21.08 -1.21 81.12
CA HIS A 336 -20.01 -2.14 80.77
C HIS A 336 -19.97 -2.43 79.27
N ASN A 337 -21.09 -2.57 78.59
CA ASN A 337 -21.16 -2.76 77.17
C ASN A 337 -20.53 -1.60 76.41
N LYS A 338 -20.80 -0.36 76.78
CA LYS A 338 -20.18 0.82 76.18
C LYS A 338 -18.65 0.75 76.28
N ASN A 339 -18.12 0.34 77.41
CA ASN A 339 -16.69 0.24 77.65
C ASN A 339 -16.09 -0.95 76.86
N ILE A 340 -16.73 -2.09 76.85
CA ILE A 340 -16.30 -3.28 76.08
C ILE A 340 -16.25 -2.94 74.59
N TYR A 341 -17.34 -2.35 74.05
CA TYR A 341 -17.38 -2.00 72.63
C TYR A 341 -16.34 -0.97 72.23
N GLY A 342 -16.12 0.03 73.13
CA GLY A 342 -15.06 1.03 72.90
C GLY A 342 -13.67 0.45 72.93
N LYS A 343 -13.39 -0.51 73.82
CA LYS A 343 -12.09 -1.18 73.94
C LYS A 343 -11.81 -2.15 72.76
N LEU A 344 -12.86 -2.82 72.30
CA LEU A 344 -12.77 -3.79 71.18
C LEU A 344 -12.93 -3.15 69.79
N ASP A 345 -13.14 -1.84 69.73
CA ASP A 345 -13.40 -1.12 68.52
C ASP A 345 -14.55 -1.70 67.68
N VAL A 346 -15.67 -2.02 68.36
CA VAL A 346 -16.89 -2.58 67.74
C VAL A 346 -18.12 -1.76 68.14
N SER A 347 -19.16 -1.76 67.32
CA SER A 347 -20.38 -0.97 67.53
C SER A 347 -21.51 -1.74 68.20
N SER A 348 -21.43 -3.05 68.20
CA SER A 348 -22.52 -3.92 68.65
C SER A 348 -22.06 -5.29 69.11
N ARG A 349 -22.89 -5.98 69.86
CA ARG A 349 -22.69 -7.40 70.24
C ARG A 349 -22.59 -8.32 69.03
N LYS A 350 -23.35 -8.01 67.98
CA LYS A 350 -23.32 -8.83 66.73
C LYS A 350 -21.95 -8.71 66.07
N GLU A 351 -21.41 -7.52 66.02
CA GLU A 351 -20.09 -7.25 65.46
C GLU A 351 -18.98 -7.86 66.31
N LEU A 352 -19.05 -7.72 67.63
CA LEU A 352 -18.15 -8.39 68.56
C LEU A 352 -18.05 -9.88 68.31
N LEU A 353 -19.19 -10.56 68.21
CA LEU A 353 -19.24 -12.00 67.96
C LEU A 353 -18.70 -12.39 66.56
N ALA A 354 -18.92 -11.54 65.59
CA ALA A 354 -18.37 -11.77 64.25
C ALA A 354 -16.83 -11.70 64.24
N VAL A 355 -16.23 -10.63 64.79
CA VAL A 355 -14.79 -10.46 64.87
C VAL A 355 -14.14 -11.50 65.80
N ALA A 356 -14.75 -11.83 66.91
CA ALA A 356 -14.25 -12.91 67.79
C ALA A 356 -14.20 -14.27 67.10
N LYS A 357 -15.19 -14.58 66.25
CA LYS A 357 -15.21 -15.81 65.44
C LYS A 357 -14.08 -15.81 64.38
N GLU A 358 -13.85 -14.70 63.70
CA GLU A 358 -12.75 -14.54 62.73
C GLU A 358 -11.40 -14.77 63.43
N LEU A 359 -11.19 -14.21 64.62
CA LEU A 359 -9.96 -14.38 65.41
C LEU A 359 -9.70 -15.83 65.84
N THR A 360 -10.78 -16.61 66.10
CA THR A 360 -10.64 -18.05 66.45
C THR A 360 -10.38 -18.94 65.25
N HIS A 361 -10.69 -18.50 64.04
CA HIS A 361 -10.39 -19.23 62.81
C HIS A 361 -9.01 -18.89 62.24
N SER A 362 -8.39 -17.81 62.67
CA SER A 362 -7.03 -17.39 62.24
C SER A 362 -5.89 -17.88 63.17
N LYS A 363 -6.23 -18.56 64.28
CA LYS A 363 -5.31 -19.30 65.15
C LYS A 363 -5.37 -20.79 64.79
#